data_5ddbfcfa34ba203b9cc1be30aefc24a9
#
_entry.id   5ddbfcfa34ba203b9cc1be30aefc24a9
#
_cell.length_a   1.000
_cell.length_b   1.000
_cell.length_c   1.000
_cell.angle_alpha   90.00
_cell.angle_beta   90.00
_cell.angle_gamma   90.00
#
_symmetry.space_group_name_H-M   'P 1'
#
loop_
_entity.id
_entity.type
_entity.pdbx_description
1 polymer ?
#
loop_
_entity_poly.entity_id
_entity_poly.type
_entity_poly.pdbx_seq_one_letter_code
_entity_poly.pdbx_strand_id
1 'polypeptide(L)'
;MRNIRLIVAYDGTDLAGYQKQPADKGITVQGALEKALSIICAEPIQIYGASRTDAGVHARFQVCAFQTSGSIPVENIPRATIAHLPKDIVVTEAVEIPLDWKPRHNIFGKEYIYSIYNREIADPMGQRYHWHVKKPLDVEAMRQAGKALEGKHDFSTLKGANTTPVDPVKTIYAIGIKEKAGRIDISVVGDGFLYHMVRNIAGLLVDIGLGRKSVAQIPELLAAKDRKRIGKTAPAQGLVLEEIFFTTDRLHAVIECIKEE
;
A
#
# COMPACT_ATOMS: atom_id res chain seq x y z
N MET A 1 2.05 25.44 -19.04
CA MET A 1 1.61 24.14 -18.49
C MET A 1 2.79 23.50 -17.78
N ARG A 2 2.61 23.11 -16.53
CA ARG A 2 3.62 22.45 -15.66
C ARG A 2 3.07 21.09 -15.24
N ASN A 3 3.92 20.10 -15.03
CA ASN A 3 3.53 18.80 -14.46
C ASN A 3 4.21 18.67 -13.08
N ILE A 4 3.43 18.42 -12.04
CA ILE A 4 3.90 18.44 -10.66
C ILE A 4 3.65 17.07 -10.03
N ARG A 5 4.71 16.44 -9.53
CA ARG A 5 4.65 15.23 -8.71
C ARG A 5 4.50 15.62 -7.26
N LEU A 6 3.60 14.96 -6.56
CA LEU A 6 3.42 15.07 -5.12
C LEU A 6 3.76 13.74 -4.43
N ILE A 7 4.36 13.85 -3.25
CA ILE A 7 4.39 12.78 -2.25
C ILE A 7 3.36 13.12 -1.19
N VAL A 8 2.50 12.14 -0.87
CA VAL A 8 1.36 12.33 0.03
C VAL A 8 1.35 11.24 1.09
N ALA A 9 1.29 11.64 2.36
CA ALA A 9 1.07 10.75 3.48
C ALA A 9 -0.37 10.90 3.99
N TYR A 10 -0.98 9.79 4.45
CA TYR A 10 -2.30 9.84 5.06
C TYR A 10 -2.57 8.71 6.05
N ASP A 11 -3.32 9.05 7.09
CA ASP A 11 -4.02 8.09 7.94
C ASP A 11 -5.35 7.72 7.25
N GLY A 12 -5.46 6.48 6.79
CA GLY A 12 -6.64 6.00 6.05
C GLY A 12 -7.85 5.65 6.90
N THR A 13 -7.75 5.72 8.23
CA THR A 13 -8.77 5.22 9.18
C THR A 13 -10.18 5.71 8.84
N ASP A 14 -10.35 7.01 8.61
CA ASP A 14 -11.63 7.63 8.34
C ASP A 14 -11.81 8.00 6.85
N LEU A 15 -10.96 7.45 5.97
CA LEU A 15 -11.00 7.70 4.52
C LEU A 15 -11.62 6.54 3.75
N ALA A 16 -12.40 6.87 2.72
CA ALA A 16 -13.03 5.91 1.82
C ALA A 16 -12.06 5.34 0.75
N GLY A 17 -10.74 5.39 1.03
CA GLY A 17 -9.67 4.97 0.15
C GLY A 17 -9.11 6.09 -0.72
N TYR A 18 -8.17 5.71 -1.60
CA TYR A 18 -7.49 6.70 -2.44
C TYR A 18 -8.37 7.24 -3.56
N GLN A 19 -8.98 6.36 -4.36
CA GLN A 19 -9.65 6.76 -5.60
C GLN A 19 -10.97 7.48 -5.33
N LYS A 20 -11.19 8.60 -6.05
CA LYS A 20 -12.43 9.35 -6.03
C LYS A 20 -13.65 8.47 -6.31
N GLN A 21 -14.66 8.61 -5.49
CA GLN A 21 -15.94 7.90 -5.51
C GLN A 21 -17.09 8.91 -5.40
N PRO A 22 -18.35 8.50 -5.61
CA PRO A 22 -19.52 9.34 -5.32
C PRO A 22 -19.47 9.89 -3.88
N ALA A 23 -19.96 11.11 -3.68
CA ALA A 23 -19.82 11.86 -2.41
C ALA A 23 -20.44 11.14 -1.18
N ASP A 24 -21.47 10.33 -1.42
CA ASP A 24 -22.14 9.52 -0.39
C ASP A 24 -21.27 8.40 0.19
N LYS A 25 -20.13 8.08 -0.44
CA LYS A 25 -19.18 7.06 0.01
C LYS A 25 -18.13 7.57 1.00
N GLY A 26 -18.09 8.86 1.28
CA GLY A 26 -17.14 9.47 2.20
C GLY A 26 -15.96 10.15 1.51
N ILE A 27 -15.01 10.64 2.33
CA ILE A 27 -13.84 11.40 1.86
C ILE A 27 -12.82 10.43 1.26
N THR A 28 -12.38 10.73 0.04
CA THR A 28 -11.28 10.01 -0.62
C THR A 28 -10.05 10.90 -0.73
N VAL A 29 -8.85 10.30 -0.69
CA VAL A 29 -7.57 11.06 -0.81
C VAL A 29 -7.53 11.85 -2.11
N GLN A 30 -7.87 11.21 -3.24
CA GLN A 30 -7.91 11.87 -4.55
C GLN A 30 -8.86 13.05 -4.59
N GLY A 31 -10.09 12.88 -4.08
CA GLY A 31 -11.08 13.94 -4.09
C GLY A 31 -10.69 15.13 -3.20
N ALA A 32 -10.11 14.88 -2.03
CA ALA A 32 -9.60 15.92 -1.13
C ALA A 32 -8.44 16.70 -1.76
N LEU A 33 -7.48 16.00 -2.37
CA LEU A 33 -6.35 16.63 -3.07
C LEU A 33 -6.80 17.45 -4.28
N GLU A 34 -7.68 16.92 -5.14
CA GLU A 34 -8.21 17.66 -6.30
C GLU A 34 -8.89 18.96 -5.86
N LYS A 35 -9.69 18.91 -4.79
CA LYS A 35 -10.35 20.09 -4.23
C LYS A 35 -9.35 21.12 -3.71
N ALA A 36 -8.39 20.70 -2.91
CA ALA A 36 -7.37 21.58 -2.33
C ALA A 36 -6.49 22.22 -3.42
N LEU A 37 -6.01 21.40 -4.36
CA LEU A 37 -5.18 21.87 -5.47
C LEU A 37 -5.92 22.81 -6.42
N SER A 38 -7.20 22.56 -6.67
CA SER A 38 -8.02 23.47 -7.52
C SER A 38 -8.17 24.85 -6.89
N ILE A 39 -8.22 24.95 -5.56
CA ILE A 39 -8.28 26.23 -4.85
C ILE A 39 -6.95 26.97 -4.99
N ILE A 40 -5.81 26.31 -4.69
CA ILE A 40 -4.50 26.99 -4.69
C ILE A 40 -3.96 27.29 -6.07
N CYS A 41 -4.38 26.52 -7.10
CA CYS A 41 -4.00 26.79 -8.50
C CYS A 41 -5.01 27.71 -9.24
N ALA A 42 -6.16 27.99 -8.63
CA ALA A 42 -7.27 28.76 -9.21
C ALA A 42 -7.79 28.19 -10.55
N GLU A 43 -7.73 26.87 -10.72
CA GLU A 43 -8.22 26.14 -11.89
C GLU A 43 -8.64 24.71 -11.52
N PRO A 44 -9.54 24.06 -12.28
CA PRO A 44 -9.90 22.66 -12.03
C PRO A 44 -8.68 21.75 -12.18
N ILE A 45 -8.36 20.99 -11.13
CA ILE A 45 -7.23 20.04 -11.11
C ILE A 45 -7.75 18.61 -11.10
N GLN A 46 -7.14 17.78 -11.94
CA GLN A 46 -7.29 16.33 -11.94
C GLN A 46 -5.95 15.68 -11.58
N ILE A 47 -5.95 14.74 -10.64
CA ILE A 47 -4.73 14.04 -10.24
C ILE A 47 -4.73 12.58 -10.69
N TYR A 48 -3.54 12.07 -10.97
CA TYR A 48 -3.27 10.67 -11.32
C TYR A 48 -2.36 10.06 -10.26
N GLY A 49 -2.80 8.96 -9.61
CA GLY A 49 -2.05 8.28 -8.58
C GLY A 49 -1.29 7.07 -9.09
N ALA A 50 -0.13 6.79 -8.49
CA ALA A 50 0.70 5.61 -8.77
C ALA A 50 0.11 4.33 -8.21
N SER A 51 -0.57 4.42 -7.07
CA SER A 51 -1.20 3.28 -6.41
C SER A 51 -2.62 3.62 -5.95
N ARG A 52 -3.48 2.60 -5.89
CA ARG A 52 -4.78 2.71 -5.23
C ARG A 52 -4.67 1.99 -3.89
N THR A 53 -5.13 2.62 -2.83
CA THR A 53 -5.29 2.00 -1.51
C THR A 53 -6.79 1.88 -1.21
N ASP A 54 -7.15 0.81 -0.48
CA ASP A 54 -8.53 0.58 -0.06
C ASP A 54 -8.94 1.54 1.07
N ALA A 55 -10.22 1.60 1.38
CA ALA A 55 -10.71 2.26 2.58
C ALA A 55 -10.02 1.69 3.84
N GLY A 56 -9.57 2.55 4.74
CA GLY A 56 -8.88 2.18 5.97
C GLY A 56 -7.39 1.83 5.79
N VAL A 57 -6.83 1.86 4.58
CA VAL A 57 -5.40 1.62 4.31
C VAL A 57 -4.65 2.95 4.36
N HIS A 58 -3.50 2.96 5.02
CA HIS A 58 -2.65 4.15 5.19
C HIS A 58 -1.59 4.26 4.10
N ALA A 59 -0.93 5.41 4.02
CA ALA A 59 0.28 5.59 3.21
C ALA A 59 1.24 6.57 3.86
N ARG A 60 2.54 6.27 3.80
CA ARG A 60 3.63 7.21 4.08
C ARG A 60 4.13 7.87 2.81
N PHE A 61 4.04 7.17 1.67
CA PHE A 61 4.65 7.59 0.43
C PHE A 61 3.76 7.30 -0.79
N GLN A 62 2.53 7.84 -0.78
CA GLN A 62 1.70 7.81 -1.99
C GLN A 62 2.22 8.84 -2.98
N VAL A 63 2.31 8.46 -4.25
CA VAL A 63 2.77 9.32 -5.34
C VAL A 63 1.61 9.65 -6.26
N CYS A 64 1.45 10.91 -6.54
CA CYS A 64 0.52 11.36 -7.58
C CYS A 64 1.12 12.53 -8.38
N ALA A 65 0.51 12.83 -9.52
CA ALA A 65 0.90 13.96 -10.35
C ALA A 65 -0.33 14.67 -10.91
N PHE A 66 -0.16 15.96 -11.19
CA PHE A 66 -1.17 16.77 -11.84
C PHE A 66 -0.52 17.82 -12.75
N GLN A 67 -1.27 18.28 -13.72
CA GLN A 67 -0.86 19.38 -14.59
C GLN A 67 -1.60 20.66 -14.22
N THR A 68 -0.89 21.81 -14.31
CA THR A 68 -1.42 23.13 -13.99
C THR A 68 -0.79 24.20 -14.85
N SER A 69 -1.54 25.29 -15.14
CA SER A 69 -1.05 26.57 -15.65
C SER A 69 -0.76 27.56 -14.51
N GLY A 70 -1.14 27.24 -13.28
CA GLY A 70 -0.97 28.08 -12.10
C GLY A 70 0.49 28.43 -11.82
N SER A 71 0.69 29.63 -11.26
CA SER A 71 2.00 30.22 -11.01
C SER A 71 2.56 29.97 -9.60
N ILE A 72 1.83 29.23 -8.74
CA ILE A 72 2.32 28.95 -7.38
C ILE A 72 3.70 28.29 -7.42
N PRO A 73 4.71 28.78 -6.68
CA PRO A 73 6.01 28.12 -6.57
C PRO A 73 5.85 26.70 -6.05
N VAL A 74 6.53 25.73 -6.67
CA VAL A 74 6.35 24.30 -6.38
C VAL A 74 6.65 23.97 -4.92
N GLU A 75 7.66 24.61 -4.33
CA GLU A 75 8.06 24.47 -2.94
C GLU A 75 6.99 24.95 -1.94
N ASN A 76 6.09 25.83 -2.37
CA ASN A 76 5.00 26.34 -1.52
C ASN A 76 3.75 25.47 -1.54
N ILE A 77 3.62 24.53 -2.48
CA ILE A 77 2.44 23.67 -2.61
C ILE A 77 2.17 22.86 -1.34
N PRO A 78 3.15 22.17 -0.71
CA PRO A 78 2.88 21.43 0.51
C PRO A 78 2.27 22.32 1.60
N ARG A 79 2.84 23.50 1.84
CA ARG A 79 2.35 24.44 2.85
C ARG A 79 0.98 25.02 2.49
N ALA A 80 0.76 25.36 1.24
CA ALA A 80 -0.52 25.92 0.79
C ALA A 80 -1.67 24.94 0.89
N THR A 81 -1.42 23.63 0.74
CA THR A 81 -2.46 22.61 0.85
C THR A 81 -2.95 22.37 2.29
N ILE A 82 -2.17 22.70 3.33
CA ILE A 82 -2.50 22.44 4.74
C ILE A 82 -3.85 23.05 5.12
N ALA A 83 -4.15 24.27 4.67
CA ALA A 83 -5.40 24.97 5.00
C ALA A 83 -6.65 24.36 4.31
N HIS A 84 -6.47 23.48 3.33
CA HIS A 84 -7.54 22.99 2.46
C HIS A 84 -7.72 21.47 2.52
N LEU A 85 -6.78 20.73 3.16
CA LEU A 85 -6.84 19.29 3.33
C LEU A 85 -7.39 18.91 4.72
N PRO A 86 -8.08 17.77 4.84
CA PRO A 86 -8.29 17.14 6.14
C PRO A 86 -6.95 16.90 6.84
N LYS A 87 -6.91 16.98 8.18
CA LYS A 87 -5.69 16.78 8.98
C LYS A 87 -5.02 15.40 8.76
N ASP A 88 -5.78 14.45 8.29
CA ASP A 88 -5.34 13.07 8.06
C ASP A 88 -4.67 12.89 6.68
N ILE A 89 -4.56 13.96 5.87
CA ILE A 89 -3.92 13.95 4.55
C ILE A 89 -2.90 15.10 4.49
N VAL A 90 -1.65 14.78 4.19
CA VAL A 90 -0.55 15.77 4.12
C VAL A 90 0.24 15.57 2.82
N VAL A 91 0.45 16.66 2.09
CA VAL A 91 1.43 16.72 1.01
C VAL A 91 2.79 17.00 1.63
N THR A 92 3.71 16.04 1.54
CA THR A 92 5.04 16.15 2.15
C THR A 92 6.08 16.70 1.20
N GLU A 93 5.90 16.51 -0.11
CA GLU A 93 6.82 16.98 -1.15
C GLU A 93 6.05 17.35 -2.42
N ALA A 94 6.53 18.35 -3.12
CA ALA A 94 6.10 18.71 -4.46
C ALA A 94 7.33 19.03 -5.32
N VAL A 95 7.39 18.46 -6.52
CA VAL A 95 8.50 18.64 -7.47
C VAL A 95 7.95 18.78 -8.88
N GLU A 96 8.49 19.73 -9.64
CA GLU A 96 8.19 19.86 -11.06
C GLU A 96 8.93 18.76 -11.85
N ILE A 97 8.19 18.12 -12.75
CA ILE A 97 8.64 16.94 -13.51
C ILE A 97 8.32 17.14 -15.00
N PRO A 98 8.94 16.36 -15.91
CA PRO A 98 8.62 16.41 -17.33
C PRO A 98 7.13 16.22 -17.61
N LEU A 99 6.61 16.92 -18.64
CA LEU A 99 5.17 16.93 -18.97
C LEU A 99 4.62 15.54 -19.32
N ASP A 100 5.43 14.66 -19.86
CA ASP A 100 5.10 13.29 -20.25
C ASP A 100 5.23 12.26 -19.12
N TRP A 101 5.80 12.67 -17.97
CA TRP A 101 5.95 11.78 -16.81
C TRP A 101 4.59 11.36 -16.24
N LYS A 102 4.45 10.06 -15.96
CA LYS A 102 3.19 9.46 -15.44
C LYS A 102 3.49 8.59 -14.22
N PRO A 103 2.72 8.74 -13.12
CA PRO A 103 2.98 8.04 -11.85
C PRO A 103 3.05 6.51 -11.94
N ARG A 104 2.34 5.90 -12.89
CA ARG A 104 2.28 4.43 -13.02
C ARG A 104 3.35 3.84 -13.94
N HIS A 105 3.94 4.67 -14.81
CA HIS A 105 4.88 4.20 -15.83
C HIS A 105 6.34 4.44 -15.44
N ASN A 106 6.57 5.37 -14.52
CA ASN A 106 7.90 5.81 -14.13
C ASN A 106 8.27 5.38 -12.70
N ILE A 107 7.84 4.17 -12.32
CA ILE A 107 8.16 3.56 -11.03
C ILE A 107 8.68 2.14 -11.26
N PHE A 108 9.62 1.70 -10.42
CA PHE A 108 10.27 0.40 -10.51
C PHE A 108 9.67 -0.65 -9.55
N GLY A 109 8.95 -0.20 -8.53
CA GLY A 109 8.31 -1.08 -7.57
C GLY A 109 7.65 -0.31 -6.43
N LYS A 110 7.09 -1.06 -5.49
CA LYS A 110 6.42 -0.55 -4.30
C LYS A 110 6.71 -1.44 -3.11
N GLU A 111 6.78 -0.83 -1.94
CA GLU A 111 6.79 -1.51 -0.66
C GLU A 111 5.50 -1.26 0.09
N TYR A 112 4.94 -2.32 0.65
CA TYR A 112 3.87 -2.27 1.64
C TYR A 112 4.32 -2.94 2.92
N ILE A 113 3.96 -2.36 4.06
CA ILE A 113 4.14 -2.99 5.37
C ILE A 113 2.77 -3.31 5.95
N TYR A 114 2.60 -4.56 6.40
CA TYR A 114 1.43 -5.00 7.13
C TYR A 114 1.80 -5.30 8.58
N SER A 115 1.17 -4.60 9.53
CA SER A 115 1.48 -4.71 10.96
C SER A 115 0.46 -5.57 11.68
N ILE A 116 0.96 -6.48 12.51
CA ILE A 116 0.20 -7.35 13.41
C ILE A 116 0.66 -7.10 14.84
N TYR A 117 -0.30 -7.01 15.76
CA TYR A 117 -0.04 -7.01 17.20
C TYR A 117 -0.39 -8.40 17.77
N ASN A 118 0.65 -9.20 18.08
CA ASN A 118 0.52 -10.58 18.50
C ASN A 118 0.70 -10.71 20.02
N ARG A 119 -0.34 -10.36 20.76
CA ARG A 119 -0.44 -10.48 22.20
C ARG A 119 -1.85 -10.88 22.60
N GLU A 120 -2.00 -11.47 23.79
CA GLU A 120 -3.31 -11.85 24.33
C GLU A 120 -4.21 -10.63 24.56
N ILE A 121 -3.64 -9.56 25.15
CA ILE A 121 -4.34 -8.31 25.46
C ILE A 121 -4.09 -7.31 24.33
N ALA A 122 -5.15 -6.63 23.88
CA ALA A 122 -5.07 -5.63 22.81
C ALA A 122 -4.33 -4.37 23.24
N ASP A 123 -3.69 -3.69 22.29
CA ASP A 123 -3.14 -2.34 22.45
C ASP A 123 -4.16 -1.31 21.96
N PRO A 124 -4.79 -0.53 22.87
CA PRO A 124 -5.79 0.46 22.48
C PRO A 124 -5.20 1.66 21.72
N MET A 125 -3.91 1.97 21.91
CA MET A 125 -3.25 3.10 21.25
C MET A 125 -2.89 2.78 19.79
N GLY A 126 -2.51 1.54 19.52
CA GLY A 126 -2.09 1.12 18.19
C GLY A 126 -3.20 0.47 17.33
N GLN A 127 -4.42 0.27 17.84
CA GLN A 127 -5.49 -0.48 17.19
C GLN A 127 -5.88 0.04 15.79
N ARG A 128 -5.56 1.29 15.46
CA ARG A 128 -5.78 1.89 14.15
C ARG A 128 -4.71 1.52 13.11
N TYR A 129 -3.58 0.92 13.55
CA TYR A 129 -2.39 0.74 12.73
C TYR A 129 -1.88 -0.69 12.72
N HIS A 130 -2.63 -1.64 13.30
CA HIS A 130 -2.28 -3.06 13.29
C HIS A 130 -3.51 -3.97 13.39
N TRP A 131 -3.31 -5.21 13.00
CA TRP A 131 -4.27 -6.28 13.23
C TRP A 131 -3.95 -6.99 14.53
N HIS A 132 -4.87 -6.97 15.50
CA HIS A 132 -4.71 -7.71 16.75
C HIS A 132 -4.98 -9.20 16.55
N VAL A 133 -3.98 -10.05 16.76
CA VAL A 133 -4.06 -11.51 16.72
C VAL A 133 -3.68 -12.05 18.09
N LYS A 134 -4.67 -12.57 18.83
CA LYS A 134 -4.48 -13.01 20.24
C LYS A 134 -3.64 -14.27 20.39
N LYS A 135 -3.84 -15.25 19.48
CA LYS A 135 -3.13 -16.53 19.54
C LYS A 135 -1.68 -16.36 19.10
N PRO A 136 -0.71 -17.01 19.79
CA PRO A 136 0.67 -16.99 19.36
C PRO A 136 0.80 -17.43 17.89
N LEU A 137 1.68 -16.76 17.15
CA LEU A 137 1.99 -17.05 15.76
C LEU A 137 3.37 -17.69 15.67
N ASP A 138 3.50 -18.73 14.87
CA ASP A 138 4.81 -19.28 14.46
C ASP A 138 5.39 -18.37 13.39
N VAL A 139 6.23 -17.42 13.83
CA VAL A 139 6.86 -16.42 12.95
C VAL A 139 7.85 -17.08 11.99
N GLU A 140 8.49 -18.17 12.39
CA GLU A 140 9.41 -18.87 11.50
C GLU A 140 8.67 -19.57 10.35
N ALA A 141 7.56 -20.22 10.61
CA ALA A 141 6.69 -20.75 9.55
C ALA A 141 6.17 -19.63 8.63
N MET A 142 5.87 -18.44 9.17
CA MET A 142 5.49 -17.29 8.37
C MET A 142 6.63 -16.80 7.46
N ARG A 143 7.90 -16.76 7.94
CA ARG A 143 9.08 -16.40 7.13
C ARG A 143 9.28 -17.39 5.97
N GLN A 144 9.22 -18.67 6.23
CA GLN A 144 9.33 -19.72 5.21
C GLN A 144 8.22 -19.58 4.16
N ALA A 145 7.01 -19.28 4.60
CA ALA A 145 5.87 -19.04 3.70
C ALA A 145 6.06 -17.76 2.87
N GLY A 146 6.57 -16.69 3.46
CA GLY A 146 6.92 -15.46 2.76
C GLY A 146 7.91 -15.74 1.63
N LYS A 147 8.98 -16.49 1.94
CA LYS A 147 9.99 -16.89 0.97
C LYS A 147 9.42 -17.72 -0.19
N ALA A 148 8.47 -18.60 0.08
CA ALA A 148 7.79 -19.41 -0.94
C ALA A 148 6.85 -18.59 -1.86
N LEU A 149 6.49 -17.36 -1.48
CA LEU A 149 5.68 -16.44 -2.31
C LEU A 149 6.54 -15.50 -3.16
N GLU A 150 7.86 -15.43 -2.94
CA GLU A 150 8.75 -14.60 -3.75
C GLU A 150 8.87 -15.13 -5.17
N GLY A 151 9.20 -14.21 -6.09
CA GLY A 151 9.36 -14.52 -7.51
C GLY A 151 8.18 -14.09 -8.36
N LYS A 152 8.20 -14.50 -9.63
CA LYS A 152 7.17 -14.18 -10.62
C LYS A 152 6.14 -15.30 -10.68
N HIS A 153 4.90 -15.00 -10.28
CA HIS A 153 3.79 -15.95 -10.24
C HIS A 153 2.49 -15.34 -10.75
N ASP A 154 1.55 -16.22 -11.12
CA ASP A 154 0.14 -15.84 -11.27
C ASP A 154 -0.51 -15.78 -9.87
N PHE A 155 -0.77 -14.57 -9.40
CA PHE A 155 -1.37 -14.31 -8.09
C PHE A 155 -2.90 -14.23 -8.11
N SER A 156 -3.57 -14.86 -9.07
CA SER A 156 -5.05 -14.89 -9.14
C SER A 156 -5.69 -15.35 -7.84
N THR A 157 -5.11 -16.34 -7.16
CA THR A 157 -5.57 -16.84 -5.85
C THR A 157 -5.54 -15.75 -4.77
N LEU A 158 -4.57 -14.84 -4.83
CA LEU A 158 -4.39 -13.76 -3.85
C LEU A 158 -5.11 -12.46 -4.27
N LYS A 159 -5.79 -12.43 -5.40
CA LYS A 159 -6.57 -11.30 -5.89
C LYS A 159 -7.92 -11.22 -5.17
N GLY A 160 -8.36 -10.00 -4.81
CA GLY A 160 -9.71 -9.76 -4.30
C GLY A 160 -10.79 -10.00 -5.36
N ALA A 161 -11.99 -10.34 -4.92
CA ALA A 161 -13.14 -10.58 -5.80
C ALA A 161 -13.65 -9.28 -6.48
N ASN A 162 -14.44 -9.43 -7.54
CA ASN A 162 -15.20 -8.35 -8.21
C ASN A 162 -14.32 -7.18 -8.70
N THR A 163 -13.21 -7.50 -9.36
CA THR A 163 -12.31 -6.48 -9.95
C THR A 163 -12.30 -6.55 -11.45
N THR A 164 -12.01 -5.40 -12.10
CA THR A 164 -11.73 -5.37 -13.54
C THR A 164 -10.61 -6.35 -13.91
N PRO A 165 -10.67 -6.96 -15.11
CA PRO A 165 -9.59 -7.81 -15.59
C PRO A 165 -8.26 -7.04 -15.60
N VAL A 166 -7.25 -7.58 -14.93
CA VAL A 166 -5.87 -7.07 -14.88
C VAL A 166 -4.97 -8.28 -14.97
N ASP A 167 -3.83 -8.16 -15.62
CA ASP A 167 -2.82 -9.23 -15.67
C ASP A 167 -2.47 -9.69 -14.23
N PRO A 168 -2.78 -10.94 -13.88
CA PRO A 168 -2.55 -11.45 -12.53
C PRO A 168 -1.09 -11.82 -12.27
N VAL A 169 -0.26 -11.86 -13.30
CA VAL A 169 1.17 -12.17 -13.14
C VAL A 169 1.88 -10.95 -12.56
N LYS A 170 2.51 -11.13 -11.41
CA LYS A 170 3.29 -10.12 -10.69
C LYS A 170 4.59 -10.72 -10.20
N THR A 171 5.54 -9.85 -9.86
CA THR A 171 6.80 -10.25 -9.26
C THR A 171 6.87 -9.70 -7.84
N ILE A 172 6.98 -10.59 -6.85
CA ILE A 172 7.35 -10.22 -5.48
C ILE A 172 8.87 -10.36 -5.39
N TYR A 173 9.56 -9.26 -5.13
CA TYR A 173 11.01 -9.20 -5.04
C TYR A 173 11.53 -9.68 -3.69
N ALA A 174 10.83 -9.36 -2.61
CA ALA A 174 11.16 -9.79 -1.26
C ALA A 174 9.94 -9.73 -0.34
N ILE A 175 9.89 -10.64 0.65
CA ILE A 175 8.99 -10.59 1.80
C ILE A 175 9.83 -10.72 3.07
N GLY A 176 9.89 -9.64 3.86
CA GLY A 176 10.54 -9.62 5.18
C GLY A 176 9.53 -9.72 6.31
N ILE A 177 9.87 -10.43 7.38
CA ILE A 177 9.01 -10.53 8.58
C ILE A 177 9.86 -10.28 9.82
N LYS A 178 9.61 -9.14 10.47
CA LYS A 178 10.30 -8.71 11.68
C LYS A 178 9.35 -8.83 12.87
N GLU A 179 9.86 -9.43 13.94
CA GLU A 179 9.15 -9.47 15.22
C GLU A 179 9.91 -8.66 16.27
N LYS A 180 9.21 -7.73 16.91
CA LYS A 180 9.75 -6.95 18.02
C LYS A 180 8.67 -6.61 19.03
N ALA A 181 8.86 -6.99 20.29
CA ALA A 181 7.99 -6.64 21.42
C ALA A 181 6.50 -7.03 21.21
N GLY A 182 6.25 -8.14 20.48
CA GLY A 182 4.91 -8.64 20.16
C GLY A 182 4.26 -7.96 18.96
N ARG A 183 4.95 -7.07 18.27
CA ARG A 183 4.57 -6.56 16.96
C ARG A 183 5.28 -7.36 15.88
N ILE A 184 4.54 -7.77 14.86
CA ILE A 184 5.06 -8.45 13.69
C ILE A 184 4.77 -7.55 12.49
N ASP A 185 5.82 -7.11 11.81
CA ASP A 185 5.71 -6.31 10.59
C ASP A 185 6.11 -7.18 9.39
N ILE A 186 5.21 -7.26 8.40
CA ILE A 186 5.39 -7.99 7.15
C ILE A 186 5.64 -6.95 6.06
N SER A 187 6.87 -6.83 5.58
CA SER A 187 7.24 -6.01 4.42
C SER A 187 7.07 -6.84 3.15
N VAL A 188 6.42 -6.28 2.14
CA VAL A 188 6.22 -6.91 0.83
C VAL A 188 6.65 -5.94 -0.26
N VAL A 189 7.71 -6.27 -0.99
CA VAL A 189 8.25 -5.48 -2.10
C VAL A 189 7.96 -6.19 -3.42
N GLY A 190 7.38 -5.45 -4.40
CA GLY A 190 7.06 -6.03 -5.71
C GLY A 190 6.90 -4.99 -6.82
N ASP A 191 6.81 -5.47 -8.08
CA ASP A 191 6.58 -4.64 -9.28
C ASP A 191 5.20 -4.00 -9.30
N GLY A 192 4.23 -4.62 -8.63
CA GLY A 192 2.86 -4.17 -8.49
C GLY A 192 2.01 -5.19 -7.77
N PHE A 193 0.83 -4.76 -7.35
CA PHE A 193 -0.07 -5.60 -6.57
C PHE A 193 -1.48 -5.58 -7.13
N LEU A 194 -2.15 -6.73 -7.07
CA LEU A 194 -3.56 -6.87 -7.39
C LEU A 194 -4.41 -6.31 -6.24
N TYR A 195 -5.66 -6.06 -6.51
CA TYR A 195 -6.63 -5.65 -5.49
C TYR A 195 -6.62 -6.62 -4.30
N HIS A 196 -6.48 -6.11 -3.08
CA HIS A 196 -6.37 -6.84 -1.82
C HIS A 196 -5.16 -7.79 -1.69
N MET A 197 -4.25 -7.87 -2.66
CA MET A 197 -3.20 -8.90 -2.72
C MET A 197 -2.33 -8.92 -1.45
N VAL A 198 -1.80 -7.79 -0.99
CA VAL A 198 -0.94 -7.74 0.20
C VAL A 198 -1.72 -8.12 1.47
N ARG A 199 -2.97 -7.69 1.60
CA ARG A 199 -3.84 -8.10 2.72
C ARG A 199 -4.16 -9.59 2.70
N ASN A 200 -4.29 -10.18 1.52
CA ASN A 200 -4.49 -11.62 1.35
C ASN A 200 -3.21 -12.40 1.65
N ILE A 201 -2.03 -11.88 1.29
CA ILE A 201 -0.73 -12.42 1.72
C ILE A 201 -0.66 -12.41 3.25
N ALA A 202 -0.91 -11.28 3.90
CA ALA A 202 -0.89 -11.18 5.36
C ALA A 202 -1.88 -12.16 6.02
N GLY A 203 -3.09 -12.30 5.47
CA GLY A 203 -4.08 -13.28 5.96
C GLY A 203 -3.61 -14.73 5.83
N LEU A 204 -2.99 -15.07 4.70
CA LEU A 204 -2.42 -16.41 4.46
C LEU A 204 -1.26 -16.69 5.42
N LEU A 205 -0.35 -15.73 5.61
CA LEU A 205 0.77 -15.87 6.54
C LEU A 205 0.29 -16.05 7.98
N VAL A 206 -0.75 -15.33 8.40
CA VAL A 206 -1.37 -15.54 9.73
C VAL A 206 -2.02 -16.93 9.85
N ASP A 207 -2.69 -17.43 8.82
CA ASP A 207 -3.26 -18.79 8.86
C ASP A 207 -2.16 -19.86 8.95
N ILE A 208 -0.99 -19.63 8.32
CA ILE A 208 0.18 -20.51 8.45
C ILE A 208 0.78 -20.39 9.86
N GLY A 209 1.00 -19.19 10.38
CA GLY A 209 1.50 -18.97 11.74
C GLY A 209 0.60 -19.55 12.84
N LEU A 210 -0.70 -19.69 12.56
CA LEU A 210 -1.67 -20.36 13.44
C LEU A 210 -1.74 -21.89 13.25
N GLY A 211 -0.94 -22.47 12.34
CA GLY A 211 -0.95 -23.90 12.01
C GLY A 211 -2.21 -24.36 11.25
N ARG A 212 -3.02 -23.44 10.71
CA ARG A 212 -4.24 -23.77 9.93
C ARG A 212 -3.91 -24.22 8.50
N LYS A 213 -2.78 -23.77 7.99
CA LYS A 213 -2.22 -24.11 6.68
C LYS A 213 -0.71 -24.40 6.84
N SER A 214 -0.16 -25.15 5.90
CA SER A 214 1.28 -25.42 5.89
C SER A 214 1.98 -24.66 4.75
N VAL A 215 3.28 -24.41 4.92
CA VAL A 215 4.13 -23.80 3.87
C VAL A 215 4.11 -24.63 2.58
N ALA A 216 4.11 -25.96 2.72
CA ALA A 216 4.08 -26.89 1.58
C ALA A 216 2.86 -26.75 0.66
N GLN A 217 1.76 -26.15 1.14
CA GLN A 217 0.55 -25.92 0.35
C GLN A 217 0.64 -24.70 -0.59
N ILE A 218 1.64 -23.82 -0.43
CA ILE A 218 1.71 -22.55 -1.20
C ILE A 218 1.74 -22.78 -2.71
N PRO A 219 2.56 -23.70 -3.27
CA PRO A 219 2.54 -23.94 -4.72
C PRO A 219 1.17 -24.40 -5.24
N GLU A 220 0.49 -25.28 -4.51
CA GLU A 220 -0.86 -25.74 -4.85
C GLU A 220 -1.88 -24.61 -4.76
N LEU A 221 -1.79 -23.75 -3.72
CA LEU A 221 -2.68 -22.60 -3.56
C LEU A 221 -2.52 -21.59 -4.71
N LEU A 222 -1.31 -21.29 -5.15
CA LEU A 222 -1.06 -20.44 -6.30
C LEU A 222 -1.60 -21.05 -7.59
N ALA A 223 -1.33 -22.33 -7.82
CA ALA A 223 -1.79 -23.05 -9.01
C ALA A 223 -3.33 -23.16 -9.12
N ALA A 224 -4.02 -23.16 -7.99
CA ALA A 224 -5.48 -23.28 -7.94
C ALA A 224 -6.23 -22.09 -8.55
N LYS A 225 -5.64 -20.89 -8.58
CA LYS A 225 -6.26 -19.64 -9.07
C LYS A 225 -7.63 -19.34 -8.48
N ASP A 226 -7.88 -19.86 -7.28
CA ASP A 226 -9.15 -19.74 -6.57
C ASP A 226 -8.99 -18.99 -5.25
N ARG A 227 -9.55 -17.78 -5.17
CA ARG A 227 -9.55 -16.93 -3.99
C ARG A 227 -10.16 -17.62 -2.74
N LYS A 228 -11.11 -18.52 -2.91
CA LYS A 228 -11.79 -19.19 -1.80
C LYS A 228 -10.85 -20.09 -0.99
N ARG A 229 -9.73 -20.50 -1.55
CA ARG A 229 -8.74 -21.38 -0.92
C ARG A 229 -7.82 -20.69 0.11
N ILE A 230 -7.75 -19.34 0.10
CA ILE A 230 -6.87 -18.56 0.97
C ILE A 230 -7.65 -17.90 2.10
N GLY A 231 -8.25 -18.31 2.97
CA GLY A 231 -8.86 -17.74 4.17
C GLY A 231 -9.34 -16.27 4.06
N LYS A 232 -9.36 -15.57 5.18
CA LYS A 232 -9.85 -14.19 5.29
C LYS A 232 -8.82 -13.17 4.77
N THR A 233 -9.31 -12.13 4.10
CA THR A 233 -8.52 -10.92 3.86
C THR A 233 -8.20 -10.24 5.18
N ALA A 234 -6.93 -9.94 5.44
CA ALA A 234 -6.52 -9.23 6.63
C ALA A 234 -7.15 -7.81 6.70
N PRO A 235 -7.46 -7.28 7.89
CA PRO A 235 -8.06 -5.96 8.06
C PRO A 235 -7.25 -4.84 7.40
N ALA A 236 -7.93 -3.78 6.95
CA ALA A 236 -7.28 -2.70 6.19
C ALA A 236 -6.30 -1.89 7.04
N GLN A 237 -6.65 -1.61 8.30
CA GLN A 237 -5.89 -0.76 9.21
C GLN A 237 -4.47 -1.25 9.54
N GLY A 238 -4.15 -2.50 9.26
CA GLY A 238 -2.78 -2.99 9.43
C GLY A 238 -1.87 -2.66 8.24
N LEU A 239 -2.41 -2.16 7.12
CA LEU A 239 -1.66 -1.97 5.87
C LEU A 239 -1.25 -0.52 5.66
N VAL A 240 0.02 -0.32 5.34
CA VAL A 240 0.60 0.98 4.95
C VAL A 240 1.32 0.82 3.62
N LEU A 241 1.05 1.72 2.66
CA LEU A 241 1.93 1.93 1.51
C LEU A 241 3.17 2.69 2.00
N GLU A 242 4.28 1.99 2.15
CA GLU A 242 5.49 2.51 2.78
C GLU A 242 6.33 3.34 1.82
N GLU A 243 6.61 2.79 0.61
CA GLU A 243 7.42 3.49 -0.38
C GLU A 243 7.02 3.12 -1.82
N ILE A 244 7.23 4.06 -2.74
CA ILE A 244 7.17 3.85 -4.20
C ILE A 244 8.54 4.20 -4.77
N PHE A 245 9.16 3.26 -5.45
CA PHE A 245 10.54 3.38 -5.92
C PHE A 245 10.62 4.04 -7.30
N PHE A 246 11.37 5.14 -7.39
CA PHE A 246 11.64 5.86 -8.64
C PHE A 246 12.96 5.46 -9.30
N THR A 247 13.82 4.74 -8.57
CA THR A 247 15.12 4.27 -9.06
C THR A 247 15.31 2.80 -8.72
N THR A 248 16.06 2.10 -9.55
CA THR A 248 16.46 0.72 -9.30
C THR A 248 17.37 0.59 -8.09
N ASP A 249 18.26 1.54 -7.88
CA ASP A 249 19.22 1.51 -6.75
C ASP A 249 18.51 1.55 -5.41
N ARG A 250 17.51 2.43 -5.26
CA ARG A 250 16.71 2.47 -4.03
C ARG A 250 15.90 1.19 -3.81
N LEU A 251 15.30 0.65 -4.88
CA LEU A 251 14.60 -0.63 -4.83
C LEU A 251 15.54 -1.76 -4.38
N HIS A 252 16.74 -1.86 -4.98
CA HIS A 252 17.72 -2.89 -4.62
C HIS A 252 18.18 -2.74 -3.17
N ALA A 253 18.48 -1.52 -2.70
CA ALA A 253 18.89 -1.29 -1.32
C ALA A 253 17.84 -1.77 -0.30
N VAL A 254 16.54 -1.57 -0.57
CA VAL A 254 15.47 -2.06 0.31
C VAL A 254 15.37 -3.59 0.26
N ILE A 255 15.46 -4.19 -0.93
CA ILE A 255 15.43 -5.65 -1.10
C ILE A 255 16.61 -6.30 -0.33
N GLU A 256 17.82 -5.75 -0.44
CA GLU A 256 19.00 -6.24 0.28
C GLU A 256 18.81 -6.14 1.79
N CYS A 257 18.36 -5.00 2.30
CA CYS A 257 18.06 -4.82 3.72
C CYS A 257 17.06 -5.86 4.26
N ILE A 258 16.01 -6.19 3.48
CA ILE A 258 15.02 -7.21 3.86
C ILE A 258 15.64 -8.62 3.87
N LYS A 259 16.57 -8.92 2.97
CA LYS A 259 17.19 -10.25 2.87
C LYS A 259 18.30 -10.51 3.88
N GLU A 260 18.91 -9.48 4.45
CA GLU A 260 19.94 -9.56 5.48
C GLU A 260 19.36 -9.75 6.89
N GLU A 261 18.08 -9.63 7.07
CA GLU A 261 17.34 -9.78 8.34
C GLU A 261 16.66 -11.14 8.48
#